data_8199b878981421bdd8e99f6eeab097eb
#
_entry.id   8199b878981421bdd8e99f6eeab097eb
#
_cell.length_a   1.000
_cell.length_b   1.000
_cell.length_c   1.000
_cell.angle_alpha   90.00
_cell.angle_beta   90.00
_cell.angle_gamma   90.00
#
_symmetry.space_group_name_H-M   'P 1'
#
loop_
_entity.id
_entity.type
_entity.pdbx_description
1 polymer ?
#
loop_
_entity_poly.entity_id
_entity_poly.type
_entity_poly.pdbx_seq_one_letter_code
_entity_poly.pdbx_strand_id
1 'polypeptide(L)'
;MRGVVARDGKCVVVDVEEPVCTPDDLIIEVKATAVNRLDTLQRKGKAKPPPGASEVLGLEVAGVVAAVGANAEAFAVGDEVCALVSGGAFAERVAVDARAVLRKPKHLSFREAAAVPETWLTAFQLLFLVGALAPGESVLLHAAASGVGCAATQLAAKH
;
A
#
# COMPACT_ATOMS: atom_id res chain seq x y z
N MET A 1 -2.71 3.94 -19.83
CA MET A 1 -3.18 2.78 -19.02
C MET A 1 -4.52 3.08 -18.37
N ARG A 2 -5.22 2.07 -17.84
CA ARG A 2 -6.46 2.29 -17.10
C ARG A 2 -6.18 2.53 -15.61
N GLY A 3 -6.98 3.42 -15.01
CA GLY A 3 -6.94 3.69 -13.58
C GLY A 3 -8.34 3.99 -13.02
N VAL A 4 -8.51 3.91 -11.70
CA VAL A 4 -9.78 4.20 -11.03
C VAL A 4 -9.67 5.52 -10.27
N VAL A 5 -10.53 6.46 -10.60
CA VAL A 5 -10.62 7.77 -9.94
C VAL A 5 -11.98 7.96 -9.25
N ALA A 6 -12.03 8.90 -8.31
CA ALA A 6 -13.28 9.32 -7.69
C ALA A 6 -13.93 10.46 -8.50
N ARG A 7 -15.19 10.27 -8.94
CA ARG A 7 -16.01 11.33 -9.56
C ARG A 7 -17.43 11.26 -8.99
N ASP A 8 -17.92 12.35 -8.45
CA ASP A 8 -19.26 12.47 -7.88
C ASP A 8 -19.61 11.35 -6.87
N GLY A 9 -18.64 11.00 -6.01
CA GLY A 9 -18.80 9.96 -5.01
C GLY A 9 -18.79 8.52 -5.54
N LYS A 10 -18.47 8.32 -6.83
CA LYS A 10 -18.39 7.01 -7.50
C LYS A 10 -16.96 6.71 -7.90
N CYS A 11 -16.62 5.42 -7.96
CA CYS A 11 -15.38 4.95 -8.61
C CYS A 11 -15.63 4.82 -10.10
N VAL A 12 -14.80 5.45 -10.92
CA VAL A 12 -14.89 5.44 -12.39
C VAL A 12 -13.56 4.98 -12.96
N VAL A 13 -13.62 4.02 -13.88
CA VAL A 13 -12.44 3.60 -14.66
C VAL A 13 -12.21 4.62 -15.76
N VAL A 14 -11.02 5.14 -15.87
CA VAL A 14 -10.60 6.13 -16.85
C VAL A 14 -9.24 5.78 -17.44
N ASP A 15 -8.95 6.33 -18.62
CA ASP A 15 -7.59 6.30 -19.16
C ASP A 15 -6.77 7.37 -18.43
N VAL A 16 -5.59 6.97 -17.97
CA VAL A 16 -4.61 7.80 -17.28
C VAL A 16 -3.25 7.65 -17.94
N GLU A 17 -2.38 8.63 -17.76
CA GLU A 17 -1.01 8.57 -18.24
C GLU A 17 -0.23 7.45 -17.56
N GLU A 18 0.78 6.93 -18.25
CA GLU A 18 1.73 5.98 -17.65
C GLU A 18 2.55 6.71 -16.57
N PRO A 19 2.83 6.05 -15.44
CA PRO A 19 3.66 6.66 -14.41
C PRO A 19 5.10 6.83 -14.89
N VAL A 20 5.72 7.96 -14.54
CA VAL A 20 7.12 8.25 -14.84
C VAL A 20 8.00 7.61 -13.77
N CYS A 21 9.02 6.86 -14.18
CA CYS A 21 10.03 6.31 -13.28
C CYS A 21 11.09 7.38 -13.00
N THR A 22 11.07 7.98 -11.82
CA THR A 22 12.16 8.88 -11.39
C THR A 22 13.40 8.07 -10.95
N PRO A 23 14.57 8.69 -10.75
CA PRO A 23 15.75 7.96 -10.32
C PRO A 23 15.60 7.14 -9.03
N ASP A 24 14.72 7.55 -8.11
CA ASP A 24 14.51 6.90 -6.83
C ASP A 24 13.32 5.90 -6.85
N ASP A 25 12.60 5.80 -7.98
CA ASP A 25 11.37 5.02 -8.07
C ASP A 25 11.55 3.64 -8.68
N LEU A 26 10.57 2.81 -8.41
CA LEU A 26 10.24 1.60 -9.17
C LEU A 26 8.91 1.80 -9.88
N ILE A 27 8.78 1.27 -11.10
CA ILE A 27 7.46 1.05 -11.70
C ILE A 27 7.04 -0.38 -11.38
N ILE A 28 5.89 -0.53 -10.75
CA ILE A 28 5.30 -1.82 -10.41
C ILE A 28 4.14 -2.10 -11.36
N GLU A 29 4.20 -3.24 -12.07
CA GLU A 29 3.04 -3.81 -12.76
C GLU A 29 2.12 -4.43 -11.70
N VAL A 30 0.93 -3.87 -11.53
CA VAL A 30 0.02 -4.22 -10.46
C VAL A 30 -0.61 -5.59 -10.73
N LYS A 31 -0.44 -6.53 -9.80
CA LYS A 31 -1.09 -7.86 -9.83
C LYS A 31 -2.26 -7.94 -8.85
N ALA A 32 -2.20 -7.20 -7.75
CA ALA A 32 -3.26 -7.06 -6.77
C ALA A 32 -3.12 -5.75 -6.00
N THR A 33 -4.24 -5.27 -5.51
CA THR A 33 -4.35 -4.13 -4.59
C THR A 33 -5.44 -4.44 -3.56
N ALA A 34 -5.50 -3.68 -2.46
CA ALA A 34 -6.56 -3.84 -1.47
C ALA A 34 -7.31 -2.52 -1.26
N VAL A 35 -8.55 -2.63 -0.79
CA VAL A 35 -9.42 -1.48 -0.51
C VAL A 35 -9.32 -1.13 0.97
N ASN A 36 -8.96 0.10 1.25
CA ASN A 36 -8.84 0.65 2.58
C ASN A 36 -9.94 1.66 2.92
N ARG A 37 -10.10 1.97 4.20
CA ARG A 37 -11.10 2.96 4.62
C ARG A 37 -10.85 4.34 4.00
N LEU A 38 -9.58 4.73 3.85
CA LEU A 38 -9.21 6.01 3.27
C LEU A 38 -9.66 6.13 1.81
N ASP A 39 -9.57 5.06 1.01
CA ASP A 39 -10.10 5.04 -0.36
C ASP A 39 -11.60 5.38 -0.40
N THR A 40 -12.36 4.83 0.57
CA THR A 40 -13.79 5.12 0.68
C THR A 40 -14.08 6.57 1.07
N LEU A 41 -13.21 7.20 1.86
CA LEU A 41 -13.32 8.60 2.24
C LEU A 41 -12.90 9.51 1.07
N GLN A 42 -11.84 9.18 0.37
CA GLN A 42 -11.40 9.90 -0.84
C GLN A 42 -12.49 9.85 -1.92
N ARG A 43 -13.05 8.66 -2.18
CA ARG A 43 -14.16 8.49 -3.11
C ARG A 43 -15.34 9.45 -2.78
N LYS A 44 -15.65 9.64 -1.49
CA LYS A 44 -16.74 10.51 -1.01
C LYS A 44 -16.34 11.98 -0.91
N GLY A 45 -15.13 12.37 -1.30
CA GLY A 45 -14.59 13.71 -1.13
C GLY A 45 -14.38 14.16 0.33
N LYS A 46 -14.41 13.21 1.28
CA LYS A 46 -14.24 13.48 2.73
C LYS A 46 -12.77 13.45 3.17
N ALA A 47 -11.88 12.97 2.32
CA ALA A 47 -10.44 13.04 2.49
C ALA A 47 -9.81 13.42 1.15
N LYS A 48 -8.79 14.27 1.21
CA LYS A 48 -7.99 14.64 0.03
C LYS A 48 -6.69 13.83 0.05
N PRO A 49 -6.18 13.41 -1.13
CA PRO A 49 -4.82 12.86 -1.20
C PRO A 49 -3.80 13.93 -0.77
N PRO A 50 -2.62 13.53 -0.30
CA PRO A 50 -1.52 14.46 -0.02
C PRO A 50 -1.14 15.27 -1.27
N PRO A 51 -0.56 16.47 -1.11
CA PRO A 51 -0.04 17.23 -2.24
C PRO A 51 0.94 16.39 -3.07
N GLY A 52 0.79 16.39 -4.39
CA GLY A 52 1.62 15.63 -5.33
C GLY A 52 1.26 14.14 -5.47
N ALA A 53 0.33 13.62 -4.68
CA ALA A 53 -0.16 12.26 -4.86
C ALA A 53 -1.05 12.13 -6.12
N SER A 54 -1.11 10.93 -6.68
CA SER A 54 -1.97 10.61 -7.82
C SER A 54 -3.45 10.82 -7.48
N GLU A 55 -4.23 11.29 -8.46
CA GLU A 55 -5.71 11.30 -8.37
C GLU A 55 -6.33 9.90 -8.50
N VAL A 56 -5.57 8.95 -9.01
CA VAL A 56 -5.96 7.52 -9.04
C VAL A 56 -5.98 7.01 -7.60
N LEU A 57 -7.05 6.35 -7.23
CA LEU A 57 -7.23 5.77 -5.90
C LEU A 57 -6.28 4.60 -5.65
N GLY A 58 -6.27 4.12 -4.40
CA GLY A 58 -5.55 2.93 -3.97
C GLY A 58 -4.24 3.26 -3.25
N LEU A 59 -4.07 2.66 -2.07
CA LEU A 59 -3.01 3.01 -1.11
C LEU A 59 -1.96 1.92 -0.97
N GLU A 60 -2.20 0.73 -1.47
CA GLU A 60 -1.26 -0.39 -1.37
C GLU A 60 -1.34 -1.29 -2.60
N VAL A 61 -0.25 -1.94 -2.89
CA VAL A 61 -0.09 -2.74 -4.11
C VAL A 61 0.79 -3.96 -3.84
N ALA A 62 0.54 -5.05 -4.56
CA ALA A 62 1.50 -6.11 -4.80
C ALA A 62 1.61 -6.38 -6.30
N GLY A 63 2.82 -6.59 -6.78
CA GLY A 63 3.06 -6.73 -8.20
C GLY A 63 4.51 -7.10 -8.53
N VAL A 64 4.86 -6.88 -9.78
CA VAL A 64 6.18 -7.20 -10.32
C VAL A 64 6.85 -5.90 -10.77
N VAL A 65 8.11 -5.73 -10.44
CA VAL A 65 8.91 -4.57 -10.86
C VAL A 65 9.07 -4.60 -12.39
N ALA A 66 8.58 -3.56 -13.06
CA ALA A 66 8.65 -3.39 -14.52
C ALA A 66 9.77 -2.43 -14.95
N ALA A 67 10.15 -1.47 -14.09
CA ALA A 67 11.28 -0.58 -14.31
C ALA A 67 11.90 -0.18 -12.97
N VAL A 68 13.18 0.17 -13.00
CA VAL A 68 14.00 0.53 -11.83
C VAL A 68 14.70 1.85 -12.11
N GLY A 69 14.54 2.82 -11.24
CA GLY A 69 15.24 4.10 -11.27
C GLY A 69 16.72 3.93 -10.92
N ALA A 70 17.54 4.86 -11.37
CA ALA A 70 19.01 4.75 -11.29
C ALA A 70 19.55 4.62 -9.85
N ASN A 71 18.82 5.11 -8.85
CA ASN A 71 19.21 5.07 -7.44
C ASN A 71 18.58 3.88 -6.68
N ALA A 72 17.69 3.11 -7.30
CA ALA A 72 16.94 2.03 -6.66
C ALA A 72 17.62 0.66 -6.78
N GLU A 73 18.94 0.60 -6.61
CA GLU A 73 19.81 -0.56 -6.85
C GLU A 73 19.46 -1.82 -6.04
N ALA A 74 18.67 -1.67 -4.97
CA ALA A 74 18.24 -2.81 -4.14
C ALA A 74 17.25 -3.75 -4.84
N PHE A 75 16.68 -3.33 -5.98
CA PHE A 75 15.66 -4.06 -6.72
C PHE A 75 16.07 -4.29 -8.18
N ALA A 76 15.46 -5.28 -8.80
CA ALA A 76 15.64 -5.60 -10.21
C ALA A 76 14.27 -5.77 -10.91
N VAL A 77 14.24 -5.55 -12.22
CA VAL A 77 13.07 -5.88 -13.05
C VAL A 77 12.76 -7.38 -12.89
N GLY A 78 11.50 -7.69 -12.65
CA GLY A 78 11.04 -9.05 -12.37
C GLY A 78 10.91 -9.38 -10.88
N ASP A 79 11.42 -8.54 -9.97
CA ASP A 79 11.23 -8.77 -8.53
C ASP A 79 9.74 -8.71 -8.15
N GLU A 80 9.29 -9.66 -7.34
CA GLU A 80 7.96 -9.66 -6.75
C GLU A 80 7.97 -8.80 -5.47
N VAL A 81 7.12 -7.79 -5.44
CA VAL A 81 7.11 -6.76 -4.39
C VAL A 81 5.71 -6.44 -3.89
N CYS A 82 5.64 -5.81 -2.73
CA CYS A 82 4.46 -5.09 -2.25
C CYS A 82 4.90 -3.72 -1.68
N ALA A 83 3.99 -2.75 -1.72
CA ALA A 83 4.33 -1.38 -1.33
C ALA A 83 3.13 -0.62 -0.79
N LEU A 84 3.42 0.36 0.07
CA LEU A 84 2.50 1.40 0.48
C LEU A 84 2.69 2.60 -0.46
N VAL A 85 1.58 3.18 -0.93
CA VAL A 85 1.58 4.33 -1.83
C VAL A 85 0.59 5.41 -1.36
N SER A 86 0.82 6.65 -1.76
CA SER A 86 -0.07 7.77 -1.42
C SER A 86 -1.26 7.92 -2.37
N GLY A 87 -1.40 7.00 -3.33
CA GLY A 87 -2.39 6.96 -4.40
C GLY A 87 -1.83 6.21 -5.59
N GLY A 88 -2.68 5.85 -6.56
CA GLY A 88 -2.22 5.23 -7.81
C GLY A 88 -2.32 3.71 -7.87
N ALA A 89 -2.57 3.01 -6.75
CA ALA A 89 -2.57 1.54 -6.75
C ALA A 89 -3.76 0.91 -7.50
N PHE A 90 -4.84 1.65 -7.72
CA PHE A 90 -5.97 1.17 -8.52
C PHE A 90 -5.76 1.47 -10.02
N ALA A 91 -4.57 1.17 -10.52
CA ALA A 91 -4.19 1.25 -11.92
C ALA A 91 -3.42 0.01 -12.37
N GLU A 92 -3.12 -0.09 -13.66
CA GLU A 92 -2.35 -1.20 -14.22
C GLU A 92 -0.87 -1.12 -13.83
N ARG A 93 -0.35 0.09 -13.60
CA ARG A 93 1.02 0.36 -13.14
C ARG A 93 1.03 1.51 -12.15
N VAL A 94 2.01 1.53 -11.25
CA VAL A 94 2.22 2.60 -10.28
C VAL A 94 3.72 2.86 -10.10
N ALA A 95 4.10 4.14 -9.99
CA ALA A 95 5.44 4.53 -9.56
C ALA A 95 5.49 4.59 -8.04
N VAL A 96 6.54 4.05 -7.45
CA VAL A 96 6.72 3.97 -5.99
C VAL A 96 8.17 4.25 -5.65
N ASP A 97 8.42 5.14 -4.70
CA ASP A 97 9.75 5.32 -4.12
C ASP A 97 10.27 3.99 -3.57
N ALA A 98 11.45 3.57 -3.99
CA ALA A 98 12.04 2.29 -3.64
C ALA A 98 12.15 2.07 -2.11
N ARG A 99 12.22 3.15 -1.32
CA ARG A 99 12.25 3.09 0.16
C ARG A 99 10.92 2.66 0.77
N ALA A 100 9.81 2.78 0.04
CA ALA A 100 8.48 2.35 0.46
C ALA A 100 8.11 0.95 -0.06
N VAL A 101 9.04 0.25 -0.72
CA VAL A 101 8.83 -1.06 -1.34
C VAL A 101 9.43 -2.16 -0.49
N LEU A 102 8.68 -3.24 -0.32
CA LEU A 102 9.09 -4.47 0.36
C LEU A 102 9.11 -5.62 -0.64
N ARG A 103 10.07 -6.53 -0.51
CA ARG A 103 10.03 -7.79 -1.25
C ARG A 103 8.82 -8.60 -0.78
N LYS A 104 8.01 -9.09 -1.72
CA LYS A 104 6.87 -9.93 -1.41
C LYS A 104 7.35 -11.21 -0.69
N PRO A 105 6.80 -11.56 0.48
CA PRO A 105 7.09 -12.85 1.11
C PRO A 105 6.79 -14.00 0.16
N LYS A 106 7.72 -14.93 0.00
CA LYS A 106 7.64 -16.01 -1.00
C LYS A 106 6.42 -16.92 -0.85
N HIS A 107 5.93 -17.07 0.38
CA HIS A 107 4.79 -17.93 0.70
C HIS A 107 3.43 -17.24 0.49
N LEU A 108 3.39 -15.94 0.26
CA LEU A 108 2.16 -15.20 0.01
C LEU A 108 1.90 -15.07 -1.50
N SER A 109 0.65 -15.24 -1.88
CA SER A 109 0.16 -14.82 -3.20
C SER A 109 0.18 -13.28 -3.32
N PHE A 110 0.07 -12.75 -4.54
CA PHE A 110 -0.06 -11.29 -4.72
C PHE A 110 -1.29 -10.71 -4.02
N ARG A 111 -2.40 -11.46 -3.95
CA ARG A 111 -3.62 -11.03 -3.26
C ARG A 111 -3.40 -10.89 -1.76
N GLU A 112 -2.73 -11.83 -1.13
CA GLU A 112 -2.40 -11.78 0.29
C GLU A 112 -1.36 -10.69 0.57
N ALA A 113 -0.32 -10.59 -0.26
CA ALA A 113 0.72 -9.58 -0.11
C ALA A 113 0.20 -8.15 -0.30
N ALA A 114 -0.82 -7.94 -1.15
CA ALA A 114 -1.43 -6.62 -1.36
C ALA A 114 -2.21 -6.11 -0.13
N ALA A 115 -2.57 -6.97 0.83
CA ALA A 115 -3.26 -6.58 2.06
C ALA A 115 -2.32 -6.33 3.24
N VAL A 116 -1.00 -6.38 3.02
CA VAL A 116 0.01 -6.22 4.08
C VAL A 116 0.43 -4.77 4.31
N PRO A 117 0.80 -3.97 3.29
CA PRO A 117 1.48 -2.70 3.52
C PRO A 117 0.71 -1.72 4.39
N GLU A 118 -0.56 -1.45 4.09
CA GLU A 118 -1.35 -0.44 4.82
C GLU A 118 -1.64 -0.90 6.25
N THR A 119 -2.13 -2.12 6.43
CA THR A 119 -2.66 -2.55 7.72
C THR A 119 -1.57 -3.01 8.68
N TRP A 120 -0.55 -3.73 8.21
CA TRP A 120 0.50 -4.27 9.06
C TRP A 120 1.53 -3.21 9.45
N LEU A 121 1.91 -2.30 8.54
CA LEU A 121 2.79 -1.18 8.90
C LEU A 121 2.12 -0.25 9.89
N THR A 122 0.83 0.04 9.70
CA THR A 122 0.04 0.84 10.65
C THR A 122 -0.04 0.15 12.01
N ALA A 123 -0.35 -1.15 12.06
CA ALA A 123 -0.42 -1.89 13.32
C ALA A 123 0.94 -1.95 14.03
N PHE A 124 2.02 -2.22 13.27
CA PHE A 124 3.38 -2.22 13.81
C PHE A 124 3.77 -0.88 14.41
N GLN A 125 3.53 0.20 13.68
CA GLN A 125 3.81 1.55 14.14
C GLN A 125 3.05 1.87 15.45
N LEU A 126 1.76 1.57 15.49
CA LEU A 126 0.93 1.86 16.65
C LEU A 126 1.31 1.03 17.88
N LEU A 127 1.59 -0.25 17.72
CA LEU A 127 1.95 -1.12 18.84
C LEU A 127 3.36 -0.83 19.37
N PHE A 128 4.35 -0.77 18.49
CA PHE A 128 5.74 -0.81 18.93
C PHE A 128 6.43 0.54 18.90
N LEU A 129 6.16 1.40 17.91
CA LEU A 129 6.84 2.70 17.82
C LEU A 129 6.13 3.80 18.63
N VAL A 130 4.79 3.77 18.65
CA VAL A 130 4.00 4.78 19.39
C VAL A 130 3.59 4.24 20.76
N GLY A 131 3.03 3.03 20.82
CA GLY A 131 2.57 2.40 22.04
C GLY A 131 3.68 1.80 22.90
N ALA A 132 4.88 1.61 22.31
CA ALA A 132 6.05 1.03 22.99
C ALA A 132 5.73 -0.29 23.73
N LEU A 133 4.83 -1.11 23.15
CA LEU A 133 4.43 -2.40 23.73
C LEU A 133 5.66 -3.27 23.95
N ALA A 134 5.82 -3.76 25.17
CA ALA A 134 6.91 -4.63 25.58
C ALA A 134 6.44 -6.07 25.82
N PRO A 135 7.34 -7.07 25.73
CA PRO A 135 7.00 -8.46 26.00
C PRO A 135 6.37 -8.65 27.39
N GLY A 136 5.28 -9.43 27.46
CA GLY A 136 4.57 -9.70 28.69
C GLY A 136 3.54 -8.64 29.10
N GLU A 137 3.42 -7.55 28.39
CA GLU A 137 2.35 -6.56 28.61
C GLU A 137 1.03 -6.98 27.97
N SER A 138 -0.04 -6.31 28.41
CA SER A 138 -1.38 -6.49 27.86
C SER A 138 -1.77 -5.27 27.04
N VAL A 139 -2.42 -5.48 25.90
CA VAL A 139 -2.92 -4.42 25.02
C VAL A 139 -4.41 -4.53 24.83
N LEU A 140 -5.13 -3.42 24.89
CA LEU A 140 -6.55 -3.33 24.52
C LEU A 140 -6.66 -2.77 23.10
N LEU A 141 -7.28 -3.54 22.21
CA LEU A 141 -7.48 -3.16 20.82
C LEU A 141 -8.95 -2.82 20.55
N HIS A 142 -9.25 -1.56 20.28
CA HIS A 142 -10.56 -1.17 19.75
C HIS A 142 -10.66 -1.54 18.26
N ALA A 143 -11.88 -1.91 17.82
CA ALA A 143 -12.15 -2.33 16.43
C ALA A 143 -11.23 -3.50 15.96
N ALA A 144 -11.00 -4.49 16.81
CA ALA A 144 -10.09 -5.61 16.56
C ALA A 144 -10.42 -6.44 15.30
N ALA A 145 -11.67 -6.37 14.80
CA ALA A 145 -12.09 -7.02 13.54
C ALA A 145 -11.79 -6.17 12.28
N SER A 146 -11.22 -4.96 12.40
CA SER A 146 -10.76 -4.19 11.24
C SER A 146 -9.46 -4.77 10.68
N GLY A 147 -9.07 -4.37 9.46
CA GLY A 147 -7.80 -4.81 8.87
C GLY A 147 -6.60 -4.53 9.78
N VAL A 148 -6.49 -3.30 10.31
CA VAL A 148 -5.44 -2.93 11.29
C VAL A 148 -5.59 -3.74 12.59
N GLY A 149 -6.83 -3.92 13.09
CA GLY A 149 -7.08 -4.72 14.30
C GLY A 149 -6.67 -6.19 14.15
N CYS A 150 -6.98 -6.81 13.02
CA CYS A 150 -6.55 -8.18 12.72
C CYS A 150 -5.01 -8.31 12.65
N ALA A 151 -4.33 -7.34 12.02
CA ALA A 151 -2.88 -7.31 11.99
C ALA A 151 -2.28 -7.09 13.40
N ALA A 152 -2.82 -6.12 14.15
CA ALA A 152 -2.38 -5.81 15.50
C ALA A 152 -2.53 -7.00 16.47
N THR A 153 -3.64 -7.73 16.38
CA THR A 153 -3.85 -8.95 17.19
C THR A 153 -2.79 -10.00 16.91
N GLN A 154 -2.46 -10.22 15.64
CA GLN A 154 -1.44 -11.20 15.25
C GLN A 154 -0.03 -10.76 15.66
N LEU A 155 0.30 -9.48 15.52
CA LEU A 155 1.59 -8.93 15.93
C LEU A 155 1.75 -9.00 17.45
N ALA A 156 0.76 -8.57 18.23
CA ALA A 156 0.81 -8.61 19.68
C ALA A 156 0.92 -10.05 20.23
N ALA A 157 0.25 -11.01 19.60
CA ALA A 157 0.34 -12.42 20.00
C ALA A 157 1.69 -13.09 19.70
N LYS A 158 2.52 -12.46 18.87
CA LYS A 158 3.85 -12.95 18.48
C LYS A 158 4.99 -12.26 19.21
N HIS A 159 4.70 -11.16 19.89
CA HIS A 159 5.66 -10.34 20.62
C HIS A 159 5.84 -10.83 22.06
#